data_a17dbbd3774c5d653bf99345e7813c17
#
_entry.id   a17dbbd3774c5d653bf99345e7813c17
#
_cell.length_a   1.000
_cell.length_b   1.000
_cell.length_c   1.000
_cell.angle_alpha   90.00
_cell.angle_beta   90.00
_cell.angle_gamma   90.00
#
_symmetry.space_group_name_H-M   'P 1'
#
loop_
_entity.id
_entity.type
_entity.pdbx_description
1 polymer ?
#
loop_
_entity_poly.entity_id
_entity_poly.type
_entity_poly.pdbx_seq_one_letter_code
_entity_poly.pdbx_strand_id
1 'polypeptide(L)'
;MNRVTNILALCMVVAVVSFMGFVVENVWLAATKGYMDNRNMCFPFLIGYGIGMLLILCILGTPRKLWILGKTIWIQNKIVRVVVYFLGVMVCICVGEICLGTFVEKVCHFCWWDYTALPLHITRY
;
A
#
# COMPACT_ATOMS: atom_id res chain seq x y z
N MET A 1 7.64 -20.03 18.53
CA MET A 1 7.09 -20.04 17.17
C MET A 1 8.24 -20.16 16.21
N ASN A 2 8.25 -21.18 15.33
CA ASN A 2 9.39 -21.47 14.46
C ASN A 2 9.52 -20.45 13.33
N ARG A 3 10.76 -20.20 12.83
CA ARG A 3 11.01 -19.28 11.71
C ARG A 3 10.13 -19.58 10.49
N VAL A 4 9.92 -20.84 10.19
CA VAL A 4 9.06 -21.31 9.07
C VAL A 4 7.62 -20.86 9.25
N THR A 5 7.07 -20.98 10.46
CA THR A 5 5.69 -20.55 10.76
C THR A 5 5.52 -19.02 10.57
N ASN A 6 6.53 -18.24 10.94
CA ASN A 6 6.50 -16.80 10.75
C ASN A 6 6.56 -16.40 9.27
N ILE A 7 7.40 -17.07 8.46
CA ILE A 7 7.49 -16.84 7.02
C ILE A 7 6.16 -17.20 6.35
N LEU A 8 5.59 -18.35 6.66
CA LEU A 8 4.29 -18.76 6.12
C LEU A 8 3.18 -17.78 6.49
N ALA A 9 3.15 -17.31 7.73
CA ALA A 9 2.18 -16.30 8.17
C ALA A 9 2.34 -14.99 7.38
N LEU A 10 3.57 -14.53 7.15
CA LEU A 10 3.82 -13.34 6.32
C LEU A 10 3.38 -13.54 4.86
N CYS A 11 3.69 -14.70 4.27
CA CYS A 11 3.24 -15.02 2.91
C CYS A 11 1.71 -15.04 2.80
N MET A 12 1.02 -15.61 3.78
CA MET A 12 -0.44 -15.60 3.82
C MET A 12 -1.00 -14.19 3.93
N VAL A 13 -0.43 -13.35 4.79
CA VAL A 13 -0.85 -11.94 4.91
C VAL A 13 -0.63 -11.19 3.60
N VAL A 14 0.52 -11.34 2.95
CA VAL A 14 0.78 -10.75 1.63
C VAL A 14 -0.25 -11.20 0.60
N ALA A 15 -0.56 -12.50 0.55
CA ALA A 15 -1.54 -13.05 -0.38
C ALA A 15 -2.96 -12.47 -0.12
N VAL A 16 -3.40 -12.46 1.13
CA VAL A 16 -4.72 -11.90 1.51
C VAL A 16 -4.80 -10.42 1.17
N VAL A 17 -3.80 -9.62 1.52
CA VAL A 17 -3.80 -8.17 1.24
C VAL A 17 -3.74 -7.90 -0.26
N SER A 18 -2.97 -8.68 -1.03
CA SER A 18 -2.90 -8.57 -2.49
C SER A 18 -4.23 -8.90 -3.16
N PHE A 19 -4.93 -9.93 -2.68
CA PHE A 19 -6.28 -10.27 -3.13
C PHE A 19 -7.29 -9.18 -2.77
N MET A 20 -7.28 -8.71 -1.52
CA MET A 20 -8.17 -7.63 -1.07
C MET A 20 -7.94 -6.34 -1.86
N GLY A 21 -6.69 -6.00 -2.17
CA GLY A 21 -6.35 -4.86 -3.02
C GLY A 21 -6.97 -4.99 -4.41
N PHE A 22 -6.89 -6.17 -5.03
CA PHE A 22 -7.54 -6.45 -6.30
C PHE A 22 -9.08 -6.27 -6.21
N VAL A 23 -9.71 -6.80 -5.18
CA VAL A 23 -11.16 -6.70 -4.99
C VAL A 23 -11.58 -5.23 -4.82
N VAL A 24 -10.92 -4.48 -3.94
CA VAL A 24 -11.22 -3.07 -3.68
C VAL A 24 -11.06 -2.22 -4.95
N GLU A 25 -9.98 -2.42 -5.69
CA GLU A 25 -9.75 -1.69 -6.93
C GLU A 25 -10.82 -1.98 -8.00
N ASN A 26 -11.22 -3.25 -8.15
CA ASN A 26 -12.27 -3.62 -9.11
C ASN A 26 -13.66 -3.14 -8.69
N VAL A 27 -13.97 -3.13 -7.40
CA VAL A 27 -15.21 -2.53 -6.87
C VAL A 27 -15.23 -1.02 -7.18
N TRP A 28 -14.12 -0.33 -6.97
CA TRP A 28 -13.99 1.09 -7.30
C TRP A 28 -14.15 1.35 -8.80
N LEU A 29 -13.48 0.57 -9.65
CA LEU A 29 -13.60 0.67 -11.12
C LEU A 29 -15.05 0.40 -11.59
N ALA A 30 -15.69 -0.63 -11.05
CA ALA A 30 -17.07 -0.95 -11.36
C ALA A 30 -18.03 0.18 -10.96
N ALA A 31 -17.82 0.79 -9.78
CA ALA A 31 -18.65 1.87 -9.27
C ALA A 31 -18.44 3.19 -10.01
N THR A 32 -17.21 3.50 -10.45
CA THR A 32 -16.86 4.80 -11.05
C THR A 32 -16.84 4.80 -12.57
N LYS A 33 -16.44 3.68 -13.19
CA LYS A 33 -16.21 3.55 -14.64
C LYS A 33 -17.10 2.48 -15.30
N GLY A 34 -17.83 1.70 -14.51
CA GLY A 34 -18.77 0.69 -15.01
C GLY A 34 -18.13 -0.58 -15.60
N TYR A 35 -16.83 -0.81 -15.40
CA TYR A 35 -16.16 -2.03 -15.85
C TYR A 35 -15.24 -2.60 -14.76
N MET A 36 -14.91 -3.89 -14.90
CA MET A 36 -13.92 -4.57 -14.08
C MET A 36 -12.69 -4.88 -14.93
N ASP A 37 -11.51 -4.72 -14.36
CA ASP A 37 -10.24 -4.95 -15.04
C ASP A 37 -9.42 -6.01 -14.29
N ASN A 38 -9.24 -7.17 -14.91
CA ASN A 38 -8.36 -8.21 -14.38
C ASN A 38 -6.89 -8.03 -14.79
N ARG A 39 -6.56 -6.99 -15.57
CA ARG A 39 -5.21 -6.67 -16.06
C ARG A 39 -4.52 -7.85 -16.76
N ASN A 40 -5.28 -8.72 -17.40
CA ASN A 40 -4.81 -9.97 -18.04
C ASN A 40 -4.02 -10.90 -17.10
N MET A 41 -4.31 -10.83 -15.79
CA MET A 41 -3.68 -11.71 -14.81
C MET A 41 -4.42 -13.03 -14.71
N CYS A 42 -3.65 -14.13 -14.58
CA CYS A 42 -4.21 -15.46 -14.33
C CYS A 42 -4.80 -15.59 -12.93
N PHE A 43 -4.24 -14.83 -11.95
CA PHE A 43 -4.69 -14.81 -10.57
C PHE A 43 -5.07 -13.39 -10.14
N PRO A 44 -6.14 -13.23 -9.35
CA PRO A 44 -6.62 -11.92 -8.90
C PRO A 44 -5.77 -11.35 -7.74
N PHE A 45 -4.47 -11.19 -7.96
CA PHE A 45 -3.54 -10.69 -6.95
C PHE A 45 -2.78 -9.45 -7.42
N LEU A 46 -2.98 -8.34 -6.75
CA LEU A 46 -2.14 -7.15 -6.89
C LEU A 46 -1.01 -7.21 -5.86
N ILE A 47 0.05 -7.93 -6.17
CA ILE A 47 1.18 -8.19 -5.26
C ILE A 47 1.79 -6.90 -4.68
N GLY A 48 1.70 -5.80 -5.39
CA GLY A 48 2.16 -4.48 -4.93
C GLY A 48 1.51 -4.04 -3.62
N TYR A 49 0.23 -4.36 -3.40
CA TYR A 49 -0.46 -4.07 -2.13
C TYR A 49 0.13 -4.86 -0.96
N GLY A 50 0.41 -6.14 -1.17
CA GLY A 50 1.02 -6.99 -0.15
C GLY A 50 2.45 -6.57 0.19
N ILE A 51 3.26 -6.26 -0.81
CA ILE A 51 4.63 -5.75 -0.62
C ILE A 51 4.60 -4.36 0.04
N GLY A 52 3.71 -3.47 -0.40
CA GLY A 52 3.52 -2.15 0.21
C GLY A 52 3.17 -2.25 1.69
N MET A 53 2.29 -3.18 2.05
CA MET A 53 1.97 -3.46 3.45
C MET A 53 3.20 -3.90 4.25
N LEU A 54 4.04 -4.79 3.72
CA LEU A 54 5.27 -5.21 4.41
C LEU A 54 6.23 -4.04 4.61
N LEU A 55 6.38 -3.17 3.62
CA LEU A 55 7.20 -1.97 3.73
C LEU A 55 6.65 -1.02 4.82
N ILE A 56 5.34 -0.82 4.86
CA ILE A 56 4.70 -0.01 5.90
C ILE A 56 4.95 -0.61 7.29
N LEU A 57 4.83 -1.93 7.45
CA LEU A 57 5.13 -2.61 8.71
C LEU A 57 6.60 -2.45 9.12
N CYS A 58 7.52 -2.43 8.17
CA CYS A 58 8.96 -2.20 8.44
C CYS A 58 9.24 -0.74 8.83
N ILE A 59 8.56 0.23 8.22
CA ILE A 59 8.82 1.67 8.41
C ILE A 59 8.08 2.20 9.65
N LEU A 60 6.80 1.90 9.77
CA LEU A 60 5.92 2.44 10.81
C LEU A 60 5.61 1.45 11.95
N GLY A 61 5.89 0.16 11.74
CA GLY A 61 5.51 -0.88 12.68
C GLY A 61 4.01 -1.17 12.65
N THR A 62 3.41 -1.34 13.83
CA THR A 62 1.98 -1.62 14.00
C THR A 62 1.29 -0.47 14.73
N PRO A 63 -0.06 -0.35 14.63
CA PRO A 63 -0.80 0.68 15.37
C PRO A 63 -0.60 0.61 16.89
N ARG A 64 -0.25 -0.56 17.44
CA ARG A 64 0.04 -0.71 18.87
C ARG A 64 1.44 -0.28 19.25
N LYS A 65 2.40 -0.49 18.34
CA LYS A 65 3.82 -0.15 18.52
C LYS A 65 4.25 0.65 17.30
N LEU A 66 3.97 1.96 17.35
CA LEU A 66 4.32 2.89 16.30
C LEU A 66 5.83 3.16 16.32
N TRP A 67 6.47 2.98 15.17
CA TRP A 67 7.89 3.21 15.01
C TRP A 67 8.12 4.29 13.96
N ILE A 68 8.67 5.42 14.36
CA ILE A 68 8.96 6.53 13.45
C ILE A 68 10.44 6.91 13.62
N LEU A 69 11.18 6.90 12.52
CA LEU A 69 12.60 7.28 12.47
C LEU A 69 13.47 6.58 13.54
N GLY A 70 13.23 5.28 13.76
CA GLY A 70 14.03 4.50 14.73
C GLY A 70 13.60 4.66 16.18
N LYS A 71 12.58 5.46 16.48
CA LYS A 71 12.07 5.66 17.85
C LYS A 71 10.66 5.07 17.98
N THR A 72 10.44 4.33 19.06
CA THR A 72 9.09 3.86 19.42
C THR A 72 8.31 4.98 20.07
N ILE A 73 7.16 5.32 19.51
CA ILE A 73 6.27 6.35 20.06
C ILE A 73 5.11 5.68 20.79
N TRP A 74 4.94 6.05 22.06
CA TRP A 74 3.86 5.59 22.89
C TRP A 74 2.76 6.65 22.95
N ILE A 75 1.62 6.37 22.31
CA ILE A 75 0.43 7.22 22.36
C ILE A 75 -0.60 6.49 23.23
N GLN A 76 -0.94 7.06 24.39
CA GLN A 76 -1.87 6.46 25.34
C GLN A 76 -3.30 6.41 24.79
N ASN A 77 -3.74 7.51 24.15
CA ASN A 77 -5.07 7.57 23.58
C ASN A 77 -5.19 6.68 22.34
N LYS A 78 -6.08 5.67 22.41
CA LYS A 78 -6.30 4.70 21.35
C LYS A 78 -6.73 5.35 20.03
N ILE A 79 -7.62 6.33 20.09
CA ILE A 79 -8.15 7.01 18.89
C ILE A 79 -7.04 7.81 18.23
N VAL A 80 -6.32 8.65 18.99
CA VAL A 80 -5.20 9.46 18.48
C VAL A 80 -4.14 8.56 17.86
N ARG A 81 -3.82 7.44 18.50
CA ARG A 81 -2.85 6.47 17.98
C ARG A 81 -3.25 5.91 16.61
N VAL A 82 -4.52 5.52 16.44
CA VAL A 82 -5.03 5.00 15.16
C VAL A 82 -5.00 6.09 14.09
N VAL A 83 -5.42 7.32 14.43
CA VAL A 83 -5.40 8.45 13.49
C VAL A 83 -3.96 8.78 13.05
N VAL A 84 -3.02 8.87 13.98
CA VAL A 84 -1.60 9.14 13.67
C VAL A 84 -1.01 8.03 12.79
N TYR A 85 -1.33 6.76 13.11
CA TYR A 85 -0.90 5.63 12.29
C TYR A 85 -1.47 5.72 10.86
N PHE A 86 -2.77 5.99 10.73
CA PHE A 86 -3.44 6.14 9.44
C PHE A 86 -2.83 7.26 8.59
N LEU A 87 -2.60 8.44 9.19
CA LEU A 87 -1.93 9.55 8.51
C LEU A 87 -0.51 9.19 8.08
N GLY A 88 0.25 8.50 8.95
CA GLY A 88 1.58 8.00 8.61
C GLY A 88 1.56 7.02 7.44
N VAL A 89 0.60 6.09 7.39
CA VAL A 89 0.40 5.16 6.27
C VAL A 89 0.09 5.93 4.99
N MET A 90 -0.82 6.91 5.03
CA MET A 90 -1.14 7.74 3.86
C MET A 90 0.10 8.45 3.29
N VAL A 91 0.90 9.07 4.15
CA VAL A 91 2.15 9.73 3.72
C VAL A 91 3.12 8.73 3.10
N CYS A 92 3.31 7.56 3.73
CA CYS A 92 4.17 6.51 3.19
C CYS A 92 3.71 6.02 1.81
N ILE A 93 2.41 5.83 1.61
CA ILE A 93 1.84 5.42 0.32
C ILE A 93 2.09 6.51 -0.74
N CYS A 94 1.76 7.76 -0.45
CA CYS A 94 1.98 8.87 -1.40
C CYS A 94 3.44 9.01 -1.81
N VAL A 95 4.36 8.98 -0.84
CA VAL A 95 5.80 9.03 -1.11
C VAL A 95 6.24 7.81 -1.91
N GLY A 96 5.76 6.63 -1.55
CA GLY A 96 6.05 5.38 -2.25
C GLY A 96 5.59 5.40 -3.71
N GLU A 97 4.38 5.89 -3.98
CA GLU A 97 3.85 6.03 -5.34
C GLU A 97 4.67 7.01 -6.18
N ILE A 98 5.02 8.18 -5.64
CA ILE A 98 5.86 9.17 -6.32
C ILE A 98 7.24 8.57 -6.64
N CYS A 99 7.87 7.91 -5.67
CA CYS A 99 9.18 7.28 -5.86
C CYS A 99 9.11 6.17 -6.91
N LEU A 100 8.13 5.27 -6.80
CA LEU A 100 7.95 4.15 -7.72
C LEU A 100 7.60 4.62 -9.13
N GLY A 101 6.67 5.57 -9.28
CA GLY A 101 6.30 6.14 -10.56
C GLY A 101 7.48 6.80 -11.27
N THR A 102 8.24 7.62 -10.54
CA THR A 102 9.46 8.27 -11.07
C THR A 102 10.52 7.23 -11.45
N PHE A 103 10.71 6.19 -10.64
CA PHE A 103 11.67 5.12 -10.92
C PHE A 103 11.30 4.36 -12.19
N VAL A 104 10.04 3.94 -12.33
CA VAL A 104 9.54 3.19 -13.49
C VAL A 104 9.66 4.05 -14.76
N GLU A 105 9.29 5.33 -14.70
CA GLU A 105 9.43 6.23 -15.85
C GLU A 105 10.88 6.38 -16.30
N LYS A 106 11.82 6.52 -15.38
CA LYS A 106 13.25 6.65 -15.69
C LYS A 106 13.88 5.37 -16.24
N VAL A 107 13.48 4.21 -15.72
CA VAL A 107 14.08 2.92 -16.08
C VAL A 107 13.39 2.29 -17.28
N CYS A 108 12.06 2.32 -17.31
CA CYS A 108 11.26 1.64 -18.33
C CYS A 108 10.80 2.59 -19.45
N HIS A 109 11.02 3.91 -19.31
CA HIS A 109 10.65 4.95 -20.28
C HIS A 109 9.17 4.97 -20.65
N PHE A 110 8.28 4.53 -19.72
CA PHE A 110 6.84 4.66 -19.87
C PHE A 110 6.18 5.04 -18.53
N CYS A 111 5.06 5.75 -18.62
CA CYS A 111 4.25 6.15 -17.48
C CYS A 111 3.27 5.04 -17.15
N TRP A 112 3.35 4.49 -15.94
CA TRP A 112 2.47 3.40 -15.51
C TRP A 112 1.10 3.90 -15.07
N TRP A 113 1.06 5.07 -14.43
CA TRP A 113 -0.16 5.76 -14.05
C TRP A 113 0.05 7.27 -14.06
N ASP A 114 -1.01 8.01 -14.22
CA ASP A 114 -1.00 9.46 -14.31
C ASP A 114 -2.20 10.04 -13.58
N TYR A 115 -1.93 10.84 -12.55
CA TYR A 115 -2.96 11.49 -11.73
C TYR A 115 -3.25 12.93 -12.14
N THR A 116 -2.67 13.45 -13.22
CA THR A 116 -2.87 14.84 -13.65
C THR A 116 -4.32 15.18 -13.97
N ALA A 117 -5.13 14.19 -14.32
CA ALA A 117 -6.56 14.36 -14.55
C ALA A 117 -7.42 14.47 -13.28
N LEU A 118 -6.83 14.19 -12.10
CA LEU A 118 -7.54 14.25 -10.83
C LEU A 118 -7.41 15.64 -10.19
N PRO A 119 -8.49 16.16 -9.57
CA PRO A 119 -8.38 17.37 -8.77
C PRO A 119 -7.44 17.12 -7.58
N LEU A 120 -6.69 18.12 -7.18
CA LEU A 120 -5.77 18.09 -6.03
C LEU A 120 -4.57 17.13 -6.19
N HIS A 121 -4.15 16.79 -7.41
CA HIS A 121 -2.88 16.10 -7.58
C HIS A 121 -1.70 17.02 -7.21
N ILE A 122 -0.72 16.48 -6.49
CA ILE A 122 0.49 17.22 -6.09
C ILE A 122 1.57 17.06 -7.16
N THR A 123 1.65 15.86 -7.74
CA THR A 123 2.58 15.51 -8.81
C THR A 123 1.82 14.68 -9.85
N ARG A 124 2.50 14.29 -10.91
CA ARG A 124 1.95 13.36 -11.91
C ARG A 124 1.66 11.96 -11.32
N TYR A 125 2.39 11.61 -10.25
CA TYR A 125 2.29 10.31 -9.56
C TYR A 125 1.67 10.46 -8.19
#